data_a4b06d594c91b354b375fcd692fe8ad1
#
_entry.id   a4b06d594c91b354b375fcd692fe8ad1
#
_cell.length_a   1.000
_cell.length_b   1.000
_cell.length_c   1.000
_cell.angle_alpha   90.00
_cell.angle_beta   90.00
_cell.angle_gamma   90.00
#
_symmetry.space_group_name_H-M   'P 1'
#
loop_
_entity.id
_entity.type
_entity.pdbx_description
1 polymer ?
#
loop_
_entity_poly.entity_id
_entity_poly.type
_entity_poly.pdbx_seq_one_letter_code
_entity_poly.pdbx_strand_id
1 'polypeptide(L)'
;TADHEKRKTTEDGSSDIPTPSKISLEEALEELDSIEDEVGGMTEDALSETIKSELTESSKSEYRPYNRSYDFIGSIDQAEAHIKRLIKTFSDIDLGGYPISRYRIVPEGNQLFDKYIEKHLSSGVSSTLAKDLERAIASRNRVQFIPGQRRGRIHGSSIYRLAMNDDRVFRKKEESKAVNACVQQVIDLSGSMSGITIQLALASAYTIADALDRINVPNIITGFTTFGSHMAAGELKAVKYEFSRFESLMLPIIKNWNEKVNSREVRSRMGCVGYTFPLLNNVDGESIASLASLFSGRLEDRKIMLVLSDGAPWAVGRDFDAHLRSVAKQIETQTDIDLMAIGIMTDAPERFYSNHALVTSVDSLGSSVVTELSRIILK
;
A
#
# COMPACT_ATOMS: atom_id res chain seq x y z
N THR A 1 50.38 49.89 12.30
CA THR A 1 49.75 49.59 13.59
C THR A 1 48.38 48.96 13.36
N ALA A 2 48.40 47.69 13.67
CA ALA A 2 47.25 46.81 13.51
C ALA A 2 46.44 46.77 14.82
N ASP A 3 45.15 46.76 14.74
CA ASP A 3 44.29 46.36 15.83
C ASP A 3 43.45 45.15 15.40
N HIS A 4 43.69 44.09 16.14
CA HIS A 4 42.93 42.83 16.09
C HIS A 4 41.73 42.97 17.01
N GLU A 5 40.52 42.97 16.47
CA GLU A 5 39.30 42.76 17.25
C GLU A 5 38.85 41.29 17.13
N LYS A 6 38.96 40.57 18.23
CA LYS A 6 38.42 39.24 18.45
C LYS A 6 36.89 39.31 18.54
N ARG A 7 36.18 38.75 17.58
CA ARG A 7 34.79 38.39 17.75
C ARG A 7 34.68 37.01 18.42
N LYS A 8 34.06 37.01 19.58
CA LYS A 8 33.61 35.82 20.31
C LYS A 8 32.50 35.12 19.50
N THR A 9 32.70 33.87 19.23
CA THR A 9 31.65 32.90 18.85
C THR A 9 30.86 32.55 20.09
N THR A 10 29.59 32.90 20.12
CA THR A 10 28.62 32.32 21.04
C THR A 10 27.95 31.20 20.28
N GLU A 11 28.30 29.97 20.67
CA GLU A 11 27.43 28.82 20.49
C GLU A 11 26.25 28.97 21.44
N ASP A 12 25.05 28.95 20.94
CA ASP A 12 23.91 28.26 21.52
C ASP A 12 22.68 28.48 20.60
N GLY A 13 22.17 27.42 20.10
CA GLY A 13 20.98 27.41 19.28
C GLY A 13 20.58 25.95 18.97
N SER A 14 20.48 25.15 20.06
CA SER A 14 19.77 23.89 19.99
C SER A 14 18.34 24.17 19.56
N SER A 15 18.05 23.94 18.30
CA SER A 15 16.68 23.89 17.80
C SER A 15 16.07 22.57 18.27
N ASP A 16 15.36 22.61 19.39
CA ASP A 16 14.41 21.57 19.78
C ASP A 16 13.34 21.46 18.68
N ILE A 17 13.49 20.45 17.84
CA ILE A 17 12.41 20.01 16.98
C ILE A 17 11.41 19.34 17.92
N PRO A 18 10.18 19.86 18.07
CA PRO A 18 9.19 19.19 18.90
C PRO A 18 8.88 17.82 18.30
N THR A 19 9.16 16.77 19.06
CA THR A 19 8.77 15.41 18.76
C THR A 19 7.25 15.38 18.71
N PRO A 20 6.61 14.87 17.64
CA PRO A 20 5.16 14.75 17.60
C PRO A 20 4.71 13.84 18.75
N SER A 21 3.67 14.26 19.44
CA SER A 21 3.05 13.50 20.54
C SER A 21 2.65 12.13 20.02
N LYS A 22 3.18 11.10 20.66
CA LYS A 22 2.84 9.71 20.39
C LYS A 22 1.42 9.44 20.87
N ILE A 23 0.43 9.67 20.05
CA ILE A 23 -0.83 8.94 20.18
C ILE A 23 -0.60 7.62 19.47
N SER A 24 -0.71 6.51 20.20
CA SER A 24 -0.58 5.19 19.58
C SER A 24 -1.81 4.93 18.71
N LEU A 25 -1.66 4.10 17.69
CA LEU A 25 -2.80 3.69 16.84
C LEU A 25 -3.90 3.03 17.70
N GLU A 26 -3.52 2.40 18.83
CA GLU A 26 -4.43 1.82 19.81
C GLU A 26 -5.25 2.90 20.53
N GLU A 27 -4.65 4.00 20.94
CA GLU A 27 -5.38 5.13 21.55
C GLU A 27 -6.33 5.81 20.53
N ALA A 28 -5.92 5.95 19.28
CA ALA A 28 -6.78 6.47 18.21
C ALA A 28 -7.94 5.52 17.89
N LEU A 29 -7.73 4.21 17.98
CA LEU A 29 -8.77 3.21 17.79
C LEU A 29 -9.71 3.14 19.00
N GLU A 30 -9.23 3.28 20.24
CA GLU A 30 -10.06 3.36 21.43
C GLU A 30 -10.91 4.64 21.47
N GLU A 31 -10.36 5.76 20.99
CA GLU A 31 -11.14 7.00 20.82
C GLU A 31 -12.23 6.86 19.74
N LEU A 32 -11.95 6.10 18.68
CA LEU A 32 -12.91 5.80 17.60
C LEU A 32 -14.00 4.82 18.04
N ASP A 33 -13.68 3.76 18.77
CA ASP A 33 -14.67 2.87 19.37
C ASP A 33 -15.62 3.63 20.32
N SER A 34 -15.09 4.62 21.06
CA SER A 34 -15.93 5.48 21.92
C SER A 34 -16.83 6.44 21.14
N ILE A 35 -16.45 6.79 19.90
CA ILE A 35 -17.25 7.64 18.99
C ILE A 35 -18.27 6.79 18.23
N GLU A 36 -17.99 5.52 17.90
CA GLU A 36 -18.96 4.60 17.28
C GLU A 36 -20.15 4.32 18.20
N ASP A 37 -19.94 4.28 19.52
CA ASP A 37 -21.02 4.12 20.50
C ASP A 37 -21.88 5.38 20.65
N GLU A 38 -21.37 6.57 20.33
CA GLU A 38 -22.14 7.83 20.38
C GLU A 38 -22.83 8.20 19.05
N VAL A 39 -22.30 7.73 17.91
CA VAL A 39 -22.81 8.10 16.57
C VAL A 39 -22.94 6.82 15.73
N GLY A 40 -23.99 6.07 15.95
CA GLY A 40 -24.25 4.84 15.18
C GLY A 40 -24.14 5.06 13.67
N GLY A 41 -23.00 4.64 13.10
CA GLY A 41 -22.76 4.61 11.66
C GLY A 41 -21.76 5.63 11.11
N MET A 42 -20.70 5.99 11.82
CA MET A 42 -19.57 6.66 11.18
C MET A 42 -18.82 5.66 10.29
N THR A 43 -18.91 5.93 9.00
CA THR A 43 -18.38 5.15 7.90
C THR A 43 -16.83 5.09 7.93
N GLU A 44 -16.25 4.07 7.26
CA GLU A 44 -14.80 3.91 6.92
C GLU A 44 -14.08 5.21 6.51
N ASP A 45 -14.83 6.24 6.19
CA ASP A 45 -14.42 7.55 5.76
C ASP A 45 -13.84 8.42 6.87
N ALA A 46 -14.39 8.37 8.07
CA ALA A 46 -13.91 9.16 9.21
C ALA A 46 -12.57 8.61 9.73
N LEU A 47 -12.42 7.28 9.76
CA LEU A 47 -11.14 6.62 10.06
C LEU A 47 -10.06 7.02 9.06
N SER A 48 -10.40 7.02 7.77
CA SER A 48 -9.53 7.45 6.69
C SER A 48 -9.10 8.92 6.85
N GLU A 49 -10.00 9.80 7.26
CA GLU A 49 -9.70 11.21 7.49
C GLU A 49 -8.83 11.43 8.73
N THR A 50 -9.06 10.70 9.80
CA THR A 50 -8.26 10.81 11.04
C THR A 50 -6.83 10.30 10.82
N ILE A 51 -6.66 9.12 10.25
CA ILE A 51 -5.31 8.60 9.91
C ILE A 51 -4.59 9.54 8.95
N LYS A 52 -5.28 10.14 7.99
CA LYS A 52 -4.69 11.11 7.06
C LYS A 52 -4.34 12.42 7.72
N SER A 53 -5.19 12.95 8.62
CA SER A 53 -4.89 14.17 9.35
C SER A 53 -3.65 13.99 10.21
N GLU A 54 -3.52 12.88 10.93
CA GLU A 54 -2.34 12.59 11.75
C GLU A 54 -1.07 12.34 10.92
N LEU A 55 -1.17 11.63 9.78
CA LEU A 55 -0.06 11.43 8.85
C LEU A 55 0.39 12.75 8.17
N THR A 56 -0.48 13.75 8.13
CA THR A 56 -0.20 15.05 7.48
C THR A 56 0.05 16.20 8.46
N GLU A 57 -0.35 16.10 9.73
CA GLU A 57 -0.13 17.14 10.74
C GLU A 57 1.36 17.43 11.06
N SER A 58 2.27 16.55 10.66
CA SER A 58 3.72 16.77 10.84
C SER A 58 4.30 17.87 9.97
N SER A 59 3.57 18.37 8.96
CA SER A 59 3.99 19.52 8.17
C SER A 59 3.15 20.75 8.57
N LYS A 60 3.79 21.83 8.98
CA LYS A 60 3.17 23.16 9.28
C LYS A 60 2.64 23.86 8.01
N SER A 61 2.23 23.12 6.99
CA SER A 61 1.80 23.65 5.70
C SER A 61 0.28 23.57 5.57
N GLU A 62 -0.31 24.51 4.86
CA GLU A 62 -1.73 24.45 4.46
C GLU A 62 -1.92 23.34 3.38
N TYR A 63 -1.56 22.13 3.75
CA TYR A 63 -1.71 20.96 2.91
C TYR A 63 -3.19 20.61 2.71
N ARG A 64 -3.55 20.20 1.50
CA ARG A 64 -4.91 19.73 1.19
C ARG A 64 -4.96 18.21 1.29
N PRO A 65 -5.47 17.68 2.40
CA PRO A 65 -5.62 16.24 2.55
C PRO A 65 -6.62 15.70 1.51
N TYR A 66 -6.65 14.38 1.34
CA TYR A 66 -7.66 13.71 0.53
C TYR A 66 -9.06 14.25 0.85
N ASN A 67 -9.80 14.60 -0.19
CA ASN A 67 -11.14 15.12 -0.05
C ASN A 67 -12.04 14.51 -1.13
N ARG A 68 -13.09 13.83 -0.72
CA ARG A 68 -14.08 13.20 -1.61
C ARG A 68 -14.77 14.17 -2.57
N SER A 69 -14.76 15.46 -2.28
CA SER A 69 -15.34 16.46 -3.18
C SER A 69 -14.62 16.49 -4.53
N TYR A 70 -13.32 16.18 -4.56
CA TYR A 70 -12.52 16.24 -5.77
C TYR A 70 -11.59 15.03 -5.97
N ASP A 71 -11.21 14.30 -4.93
CA ASP A 71 -10.41 13.08 -5.06
C ASP A 71 -11.31 11.85 -5.24
N PHE A 72 -10.76 10.80 -5.82
CA PHE A 72 -11.46 9.56 -6.07
C PHE A 72 -10.73 8.37 -5.44
N ILE A 73 -11.45 7.60 -4.63
CA ILE A 73 -11.09 6.25 -4.22
C ILE A 73 -12.31 5.35 -4.42
N GLY A 74 -12.18 4.28 -5.18
CA GLY A 74 -13.29 3.39 -5.47
C GLY A 74 -13.06 2.49 -6.68
N SER A 75 -14.05 1.67 -7.02
CA SER A 75 -13.96 0.80 -8.20
C SER A 75 -13.67 1.60 -9.47
N ILE A 76 -12.70 1.14 -10.27
CA ILE A 76 -12.33 1.80 -11.53
C ILE A 76 -13.54 1.94 -12.49
N ASP A 77 -14.55 1.08 -12.37
CA ASP A 77 -15.79 1.17 -13.15
C ASP A 77 -16.57 2.48 -12.89
N GLN A 78 -16.33 3.12 -11.75
CA GLN A 78 -16.98 4.36 -11.31
C GLN A 78 -16.17 5.62 -11.65
N ALA A 79 -14.94 5.48 -12.15
CA ALA A 79 -14.04 6.61 -12.39
C ALA A 79 -14.65 7.63 -13.39
N GLU A 80 -15.20 7.18 -14.50
CA GLU A 80 -15.85 8.07 -15.50
C GLU A 80 -17.02 8.87 -14.90
N ALA A 81 -17.85 8.21 -14.07
CA ALA A 81 -18.99 8.84 -13.44
C ALA A 81 -18.56 9.91 -12.42
N HIS A 82 -17.49 9.64 -11.66
CA HIS A 82 -16.90 10.59 -10.72
C HIS A 82 -16.40 11.84 -11.45
N ILE A 83 -15.61 11.69 -12.52
CA ILE A 83 -15.10 12.82 -13.29
C ILE A 83 -16.24 13.64 -13.92
N LYS A 84 -17.27 12.97 -14.45
CA LYS A 84 -18.46 13.68 -14.96
C LYS A 84 -19.17 14.52 -13.91
N ARG A 85 -19.22 14.04 -12.66
CA ARG A 85 -19.76 14.79 -11.53
C ARG A 85 -18.91 16.01 -11.21
N LEU A 86 -17.58 15.84 -11.17
CA LEU A 86 -16.65 16.91 -10.88
C LEU A 86 -16.70 18.04 -11.89
N ILE A 87 -16.73 17.73 -13.18
CA ILE A 87 -16.86 18.73 -14.26
C ILE A 87 -18.16 19.53 -14.13
N LYS A 88 -19.23 18.94 -13.61
CA LYS A 88 -20.47 19.69 -13.33
C LYS A 88 -20.34 20.63 -12.12
N THR A 89 -19.49 20.29 -11.17
CA THR A 89 -19.30 21.05 -9.92
C THR A 89 -18.25 22.15 -10.08
N PHE A 90 -17.19 21.85 -10.84
CA PHE A 90 -16.03 22.74 -11.04
C PHE A 90 -15.89 22.97 -12.55
N SER A 91 -16.14 24.19 -13.01
CA SER A 91 -16.16 24.54 -14.44
C SER A 91 -14.78 24.45 -15.13
N ASP A 92 -13.68 24.51 -14.37
CA ASP A 92 -12.34 24.72 -14.89
C ASP A 92 -11.38 23.56 -14.56
N ILE A 93 -11.86 22.32 -14.66
CA ILE A 93 -10.99 21.15 -14.46
C ILE A 93 -10.22 20.84 -15.74
N ASP A 94 -8.88 20.93 -15.66
CA ASP A 94 -8.01 20.45 -16.71
C ASP A 94 -7.76 18.93 -16.53
N LEU A 95 -8.17 18.12 -17.49
CA LEU A 95 -7.98 16.67 -17.52
C LEU A 95 -6.67 16.24 -18.18
N GLY A 96 -5.69 17.12 -18.28
CA GLY A 96 -4.41 16.82 -18.92
C GLY A 96 -4.54 16.46 -20.42
N GLY A 97 -5.57 17.00 -21.10
CA GLY A 97 -5.84 16.75 -22.50
C GLY A 97 -6.52 15.41 -22.82
N TYR A 98 -6.82 14.58 -21.83
CA TYR A 98 -7.49 13.30 -22.07
C TYR A 98 -9.02 13.45 -22.06
N PRO A 99 -9.74 12.81 -23.02
CA PRO A 99 -11.19 12.80 -23.01
C PRO A 99 -11.71 11.93 -21.85
N ILE A 100 -12.84 12.30 -21.28
CA ILE A 100 -13.51 11.59 -20.17
C ILE A 100 -13.72 10.09 -20.48
N SER A 101 -13.97 9.76 -21.75
CA SER A 101 -14.18 8.38 -22.19
C SER A 101 -12.97 7.45 -21.96
N ARG A 102 -11.78 7.99 -21.72
CA ARG A 102 -10.59 7.19 -21.36
C ARG A 102 -10.67 6.59 -19.96
N TYR A 103 -11.43 7.18 -19.07
CA TYR A 103 -11.64 6.69 -17.72
C TYR A 103 -12.71 5.59 -17.62
N ARG A 104 -13.20 5.10 -18.74
CA ARG A 104 -14.20 4.05 -18.81
C ARG A 104 -13.58 2.69 -19.11
N ILE A 105 -14.11 1.64 -18.47
CA ILE A 105 -13.81 0.26 -18.85
C ILE A 105 -14.54 -0.05 -20.16
N VAL A 106 -13.78 -0.37 -21.17
CA VAL A 106 -14.31 -0.66 -22.50
C VAL A 106 -14.64 -2.16 -22.66
N PRO A 107 -15.62 -2.53 -23.50
CA PRO A 107 -15.99 -3.93 -23.73
C PRO A 107 -14.82 -4.81 -24.21
N GLU A 108 -13.86 -4.21 -24.91
CA GLU A 108 -12.67 -4.86 -25.45
C GLU A 108 -11.57 -5.11 -24.40
N GLY A 109 -11.80 -4.73 -23.14
CA GLY A 109 -10.79 -4.80 -22.06
C GLY A 109 -10.12 -6.18 -21.93
N ASN A 110 -10.87 -7.29 -22.08
CA ASN A 110 -10.27 -8.63 -22.08
C ASN A 110 -9.33 -8.86 -23.26
N GLN A 111 -9.69 -8.39 -24.45
CA GLN A 111 -8.82 -8.51 -25.63
C GLN A 111 -7.55 -7.67 -25.46
N LEU A 112 -7.66 -6.50 -24.79
CA LEU A 112 -6.51 -5.68 -24.43
C LEU A 112 -5.63 -6.38 -23.41
N PHE A 113 -6.21 -7.08 -22.43
CA PHE A 113 -5.46 -7.89 -21.47
C PHE A 113 -4.67 -8.98 -22.20
N ASP A 114 -5.32 -9.78 -23.04
CA ASP A 114 -4.70 -10.87 -23.81
C ASP A 114 -3.57 -10.33 -24.70
N LYS A 115 -3.79 -9.20 -25.33
CA LYS A 115 -2.81 -8.59 -26.25
C LYS A 115 -1.59 -7.98 -25.56
N TYR A 116 -1.77 -7.32 -24.42
CA TYR A 116 -0.76 -6.46 -23.83
C TYR A 116 -0.18 -7.00 -22.51
N ILE A 117 -0.93 -7.77 -21.74
CA ILE A 117 -0.52 -8.26 -20.41
C ILE A 117 -0.20 -9.74 -20.46
N GLU A 118 -1.06 -10.56 -21.05
CA GLU A 118 -0.93 -12.03 -21.05
C GLU A 118 0.40 -12.52 -21.65
N LYS A 119 0.93 -11.82 -22.64
CA LYS A 119 2.24 -12.12 -23.26
C LYS A 119 3.42 -12.05 -22.29
N HIS A 120 3.28 -11.30 -21.19
CA HIS A 120 4.30 -11.19 -20.15
C HIS A 120 4.12 -12.22 -19.03
N LEU A 121 2.99 -12.95 -19.01
CA LEU A 121 2.75 -13.98 -18.01
C LEU A 121 3.55 -15.23 -18.37
N SER A 122 4.39 -15.68 -17.45
CA SER A 122 5.13 -16.92 -17.58
C SER A 122 4.32 -18.10 -17.02
N SER A 123 4.16 -19.15 -17.79
CA SER A 123 3.47 -20.36 -17.35
C SER A 123 4.23 -21.00 -16.18
N GLY A 124 3.56 -21.12 -15.05
CA GLY A 124 4.12 -21.78 -13.86
C GLY A 124 4.68 -20.87 -12.79
N VAL A 125 5.04 -19.62 -13.08
CA VAL A 125 5.57 -18.68 -12.05
C VAL A 125 4.57 -18.49 -10.92
N SER A 126 3.30 -18.23 -11.23
CA SER A 126 2.24 -18.11 -10.22
C SER A 126 2.08 -19.38 -9.38
N SER A 127 2.16 -20.57 -10.00
CA SER A 127 2.06 -21.84 -9.30
C SER A 127 3.27 -22.11 -8.40
N THR A 128 4.46 -21.72 -8.82
CA THR A 128 5.68 -21.83 -8.03
C THR A 128 5.62 -20.85 -6.85
N LEU A 129 5.26 -19.60 -7.11
CA LEU A 129 5.06 -18.57 -6.10
C LEU A 129 4.03 -19.01 -5.04
N ALA A 130 2.87 -19.55 -5.47
CA ALA A 130 1.86 -20.06 -4.57
C ALA A 130 2.39 -21.20 -3.68
N LYS A 131 3.14 -22.16 -4.25
CA LYS A 131 3.74 -23.27 -3.50
C LYS A 131 4.77 -22.78 -2.48
N ASP A 132 5.58 -21.79 -2.83
CA ASP A 132 6.61 -21.26 -1.95
C ASP A 132 5.98 -20.45 -0.80
N LEU A 133 4.98 -19.63 -1.09
CA LEU A 133 4.17 -18.95 -0.07
C LEU A 133 3.42 -19.95 0.82
N GLU A 134 2.81 -20.98 0.25
CA GLU A 134 2.13 -22.04 1.00
C GLU A 134 3.09 -22.78 1.93
N ARG A 135 4.30 -23.12 1.46
CA ARG A 135 5.33 -23.74 2.29
C ARG A 135 5.78 -22.81 3.42
N ALA A 136 5.96 -21.52 3.12
CA ALA A 136 6.30 -20.52 4.11
C ALA A 136 5.22 -20.43 5.20
N ILE A 137 3.95 -20.35 4.80
CA ILE A 137 2.80 -20.34 5.70
C ILE A 137 2.71 -21.66 6.49
N ALA A 138 2.83 -22.81 5.81
CA ALA A 138 2.75 -24.14 6.44
C ALA A 138 3.89 -24.37 7.43
N SER A 139 5.07 -23.78 7.26
CA SER A 139 6.18 -23.90 8.19
C SER A 139 5.86 -23.32 9.58
N ARG A 140 4.97 -22.36 9.66
CA ARG A 140 4.44 -21.79 10.92
C ARG A 140 3.31 -22.61 11.53
N ASN A 141 2.56 -23.36 10.72
CA ASN A 141 1.47 -24.22 11.20
C ASN A 141 1.96 -25.53 11.81
N ARG A 142 3.24 -25.67 12.13
CA ARG A 142 3.75 -26.86 12.81
C ARG A 142 3.13 -26.94 14.19
N VAL A 143 2.31 -27.99 14.35
CA VAL A 143 1.88 -28.44 15.67
C VAL A 143 3.12 -28.78 16.48
N GLN A 144 3.51 -27.90 17.38
CA GLN A 144 4.56 -28.20 18.34
C GLN A 144 3.95 -28.84 19.57
N PHE A 145 4.53 -29.93 19.98
CA PHE A 145 4.19 -30.54 21.24
C PHE A 145 5.23 -30.11 22.28
N ILE A 146 4.83 -29.24 23.20
CA ILE A 146 5.70 -28.77 24.28
C ILE A 146 5.66 -29.80 25.39
N PRO A 147 6.75 -30.55 25.64
CA PRO A 147 6.86 -31.50 26.75
C PRO A 147 7.01 -30.78 28.09
N GLY A 148 6.93 -31.52 29.19
CA GLY A 148 7.13 -30.96 30.52
C GLY A 148 5.95 -30.19 31.07
N GLN A 149 4.73 -30.49 30.62
CA GLN A 149 3.48 -29.91 31.10
C GLN A 149 2.85 -30.79 32.20
N ARG A 150 2.07 -30.17 33.08
CA ARG A 150 1.29 -30.85 34.14
C ARG A 150 -0.07 -31.36 33.64
N ARG A 151 -0.50 -30.96 32.46
CA ARG A 151 -1.79 -31.34 31.82
C ARG A 151 -1.61 -31.49 30.31
N GLY A 152 -2.38 -32.41 29.71
CA GLY A 152 -2.35 -32.64 28.29
C GLY A 152 -2.24 -34.13 27.93
N ARG A 153 -1.58 -34.44 26.82
CA ARG A 153 -1.36 -35.80 26.36
C ARG A 153 -0.06 -36.34 26.97
N ILE A 154 -0.08 -37.57 27.47
CA ILE A 154 1.12 -38.17 28.09
C ILE A 154 2.28 -38.19 27.08
N HIS A 155 3.44 -37.75 27.52
CA HIS A 155 4.69 -37.79 26.78
C HIS A 155 5.52 -38.99 27.27
N GLY A 156 5.54 -40.07 26.47
CA GLY A 156 6.17 -41.35 26.88
C GLY A 156 7.61 -41.20 27.38
N SER A 157 8.40 -40.37 26.68
CA SER A 157 9.80 -40.09 27.08
C SER A 157 9.96 -39.32 28.40
N SER A 158 8.88 -38.80 28.98
CA SER A 158 8.93 -38.04 30.26
C SER A 158 8.34 -38.81 31.44
N ILE A 159 7.86 -40.05 31.22
CA ILE A 159 7.21 -40.88 32.27
C ILE A 159 8.17 -41.17 33.44
N TYR A 160 9.49 -41.28 33.18
CA TYR A 160 10.49 -41.47 34.23
C TYR A 160 10.46 -40.38 35.33
N ARG A 161 9.94 -39.19 35.00
CA ARG A 161 9.81 -38.07 35.96
C ARG A 161 8.85 -38.37 37.10
N LEU A 162 7.88 -39.27 36.90
CA LEU A 162 6.99 -39.71 37.97
C LEU A 162 7.76 -40.45 39.10
N ALA A 163 8.79 -41.20 38.74
CA ALA A 163 9.67 -41.84 39.73
C ALA A 163 10.49 -40.83 40.53
N MET A 164 10.60 -39.58 40.05
CA MET A 164 11.29 -38.45 40.69
C MET A 164 10.32 -37.48 41.37
N ASN A 165 9.05 -37.87 41.57
CA ASN A 165 7.97 -37.02 42.08
C ASN A 165 7.72 -35.74 41.25
N ASP A 166 8.04 -35.76 39.97
CA ASP A 166 7.77 -34.64 39.03
C ASP A 166 6.57 -35.02 38.15
N ASP A 167 5.46 -34.29 38.30
CA ASP A 167 4.19 -34.51 37.60
C ASP A 167 4.16 -33.92 36.16
N ARG A 168 5.27 -33.32 35.71
CA ARG A 168 5.42 -32.71 34.37
C ARG A 168 5.69 -33.76 33.28
N VAL A 169 4.79 -34.74 33.16
CA VAL A 169 4.89 -35.88 32.23
C VAL A 169 4.00 -35.72 30.98
N PHE A 170 3.32 -34.61 30.87
CA PHE A 170 2.42 -34.35 29.75
C PHE A 170 3.07 -33.45 28.69
N ARG A 171 2.53 -33.49 27.49
CA ARG A 171 2.80 -32.54 26.39
C ARG A 171 1.52 -31.84 26.00
N LYS A 172 1.59 -30.53 25.80
CA LYS A 172 0.51 -29.71 25.29
C LYS A 172 0.71 -29.53 23.77
N LYS A 173 -0.36 -29.72 23.02
CA LYS A 173 -0.40 -29.35 21.61
C LYS A 173 -0.48 -27.83 21.54
N GLU A 174 0.51 -27.20 20.98
CA GLU A 174 0.47 -25.80 20.62
C GLU A 174 0.23 -25.73 19.11
N GLU A 175 -0.95 -25.27 18.74
CA GLU A 175 -1.27 -24.96 17.36
C GLU A 175 -0.81 -23.52 17.10
N SER A 176 0.27 -23.37 16.34
CA SER A 176 0.55 -22.06 15.75
C SER A 176 -0.63 -21.70 14.87
N LYS A 177 -1.26 -20.55 15.10
CA LYS A 177 -2.32 -20.05 14.23
C LYS A 177 -1.78 -19.97 12.80
N ALA A 178 -2.57 -20.39 11.83
CA ALA A 178 -2.30 -20.14 10.42
C ALA A 178 -1.99 -18.66 10.25
N VAL A 179 -1.02 -18.31 9.41
CA VAL A 179 -0.75 -16.90 9.10
C VAL A 179 -2.01 -16.33 8.46
N ASN A 180 -2.66 -15.48 9.23
CA ASN A 180 -3.83 -14.74 8.79
C ASN A 180 -3.31 -13.43 8.21
N ALA A 181 -3.19 -13.35 6.89
CA ALA A 181 -2.63 -12.20 6.20
C ALA A 181 -3.56 -11.72 5.09
N CYS A 182 -3.53 -10.41 4.81
CA CYS A 182 -4.13 -9.83 3.62
C CYS A 182 -3.09 -8.95 2.90
N VAL A 183 -3.20 -8.85 1.59
CA VAL A 183 -2.23 -8.16 0.73
C VAL A 183 -2.91 -7.13 -0.13
N GLN A 184 -2.45 -5.88 -0.06
CA GLN A 184 -2.82 -4.82 -0.98
C GLN A 184 -1.67 -4.57 -1.94
N GLN A 185 -1.94 -4.63 -3.23
CA GLN A 185 -1.04 -4.21 -4.28
C GLN A 185 -1.44 -2.82 -4.76
N VAL A 186 -0.49 -1.90 -4.77
CA VAL A 186 -0.68 -0.51 -5.16
C VAL A 186 0.20 -0.23 -6.37
N ILE A 187 -0.41 -0.02 -7.54
CA ILE A 187 0.30 0.17 -8.80
C ILE A 187 0.40 1.66 -9.12
N ASP A 188 1.60 2.11 -9.38
CA ASP A 188 1.84 3.44 -9.94
C ASP A 188 1.26 3.51 -11.36
N LEU A 189 0.35 4.44 -11.56
CA LEU A 189 -0.30 4.72 -12.85
C LEU A 189 0.17 6.09 -13.38
N SER A 190 1.43 6.43 -13.16
CA SER A 190 2.05 7.65 -13.68
C SER A 190 2.42 7.55 -15.16
N GLY A 191 2.68 8.69 -15.78
CA GLY A 191 3.06 8.78 -17.18
C GLY A 191 4.36 8.05 -17.51
N SER A 192 5.32 7.96 -16.57
CA SER A 192 6.58 7.22 -16.70
C SER A 192 6.35 5.71 -16.87
N MET A 193 5.31 5.20 -16.22
CA MET A 193 4.91 3.79 -16.34
C MET A 193 4.39 3.40 -17.72
N SER A 194 4.15 4.36 -18.63
CA SER A 194 3.52 4.06 -19.92
C SER A 194 4.34 3.06 -20.76
N GLY A 195 3.63 2.31 -21.61
CA GLY A 195 4.24 1.32 -22.50
C GLY A 195 4.48 -0.03 -21.83
N ILE A 196 5.70 -0.54 -21.90
CA ILE A 196 6.05 -1.88 -21.42
C ILE A 196 6.08 -1.94 -19.88
N THR A 197 6.41 -0.85 -19.22
CA THR A 197 6.53 -0.77 -17.76
C THR A 197 5.20 -1.05 -17.07
N ILE A 198 4.11 -0.40 -17.49
CA ILE A 198 2.78 -0.68 -16.92
C ILE A 198 2.30 -2.09 -17.24
N GLN A 199 2.63 -2.60 -18.44
CA GLN A 199 2.25 -3.97 -18.81
C GLN A 199 2.97 -4.99 -17.91
N LEU A 200 4.24 -4.77 -17.62
CA LEU A 200 5.02 -5.60 -16.71
C LEU A 200 4.53 -5.49 -15.26
N ALA A 201 4.22 -4.28 -14.80
CA ALA A 201 3.66 -4.05 -13.46
C ALA A 201 2.31 -4.79 -13.29
N LEU A 202 1.42 -4.69 -14.27
CA LEU A 202 0.12 -5.38 -14.26
C LEU A 202 0.28 -6.90 -14.35
N ALA A 203 1.19 -7.40 -15.18
CA ALA A 203 1.48 -8.82 -15.25
C ALA A 203 2.07 -9.35 -13.95
N SER A 204 2.94 -8.58 -13.29
CA SER A 204 3.48 -8.88 -11.97
C SER A 204 2.38 -8.92 -10.92
N ALA A 205 1.53 -7.89 -10.88
CA ALA A 205 0.41 -7.82 -9.95
C ALA A 205 -0.60 -8.96 -10.16
N TYR A 206 -0.89 -9.30 -11.43
CA TYR A 206 -1.73 -10.45 -11.76
C TYR A 206 -1.13 -11.77 -11.23
N THR A 207 0.16 -11.98 -11.46
CA THR A 207 0.86 -13.20 -11.04
C THR A 207 0.87 -13.36 -9.51
N ILE A 208 1.14 -12.27 -8.79
CA ILE A 208 1.09 -12.24 -7.32
C ILE A 208 -0.34 -12.52 -6.83
N ALA A 209 -1.34 -11.85 -7.42
CA ALA A 209 -2.74 -12.04 -7.03
C ALA A 209 -3.24 -13.46 -7.33
N ASP A 210 -2.87 -14.06 -8.47
CA ASP A 210 -3.23 -15.45 -8.79
C ASP A 210 -2.59 -16.45 -7.80
N ALA A 211 -1.35 -16.20 -7.40
CA ALA A 211 -0.69 -17.01 -6.38
C ALA A 211 -1.40 -16.89 -5.02
N LEU A 212 -1.75 -15.68 -4.59
CA LEU A 212 -2.48 -15.42 -3.35
C LEU A 212 -3.91 -16.00 -3.39
N ASP A 213 -4.60 -15.87 -4.53
CA ASP A 213 -5.93 -16.45 -4.73
C ASP A 213 -5.96 -17.98 -4.64
N ARG A 214 -4.88 -18.65 -5.08
CA ARG A 214 -4.71 -20.12 -4.99
C ARG A 214 -4.57 -20.61 -3.55
N ILE A 215 -3.91 -19.84 -2.70
CA ILE A 215 -3.73 -20.17 -1.28
C ILE A 215 -4.77 -19.51 -0.38
N ASN A 216 -5.81 -18.90 -0.96
CA ASN A 216 -6.91 -18.21 -0.27
C ASN A 216 -6.45 -17.09 0.67
N VAL A 217 -5.41 -16.35 0.31
CA VAL A 217 -5.02 -15.11 0.99
C VAL A 217 -5.80 -13.95 0.37
N PRO A 218 -6.60 -13.21 1.15
CA PRO A 218 -7.31 -12.04 0.66
C PRO A 218 -6.37 -11.03 0.05
N ASN A 219 -6.70 -10.56 -1.15
CA ASN A 219 -5.85 -9.57 -1.81
C ASN A 219 -6.66 -8.59 -2.66
N ILE A 220 -6.19 -7.34 -2.73
CA ILE A 220 -6.76 -6.24 -3.49
C ILE A 220 -5.70 -5.65 -4.41
N ILE A 221 -6.09 -5.22 -5.61
CA ILE A 221 -5.23 -4.48 -6.54
C ILE A 221 -5.81 -3.09 -6.72
N THR A 222 -5.02 -2.09 -6.39
CA THR A 222 -5.35 -0.67 -6.52
C THR A 222 -4.32 0.02 -7.38
N GLY A 223 -4.61 1.21 -7.83
CA GLY A 223 -3.64 2.06 -8.50
C GLY A 223 -3.69 3.48 -7.96
N PHE A 224 -2.71 4.28 -8.31
CA PHE A 224 -2.73 5.71 -8.04
C PHE A 224 -2.18 6.51 -9.22
N THR A 225 -2.85 7.61 -9.50
CA THR A 225 -2.44 8.66 -10.44
C THR A 225 -3.14 9.95 -10.06
N THR A 226 -2.91 11.02 -10.79
CA THR A 226 -3.68 12.26 -10.65
C THR A 226 -4.70 12.40 -11.77
N PHE A 227 -5.62 13.34 -11.62
CA PHE A 227 -6.46 13.81 -12.71
C PHE A 227 -6.88 15.25 -12.46
N GLY A 228 -6.71 16.10 -13.46
CA GLY A 228 -7.13 17.47 -13.41
C GLY A 228 -6.49 18.31 -12.29
N SER A 229 -6.61 19.61 -12.44
CA SER A 229 -6.20 20.60 -11.45
C SER A 229 -7.37 21.56 -11.20
N HIS A 230 -7.64 21.92 -9.94
CA HIS A 230 -8.70 22.88 -9.60
C HIS A 230 -8.16 24.30 -9.38
N MET A 231 -6.84 24.47 -9.38
CA MET A 231 -6.22 25.77 -9.07
C MET A 231 -5.53 26.31 -10.30
N ALA A 232 -5.76 27.58 -10.59
CA ALA A 232 -5.00 28.29 -11.60
C ALA A 232 -3.50 28.27 -11.25
N ALA A 233 -2.66 28.00 -12.24
CA ALA A 233 -1.19 27.96 -12.07
C ALA A 233 -0.60 29.26 -11.45
N GLY A 234 -1.33 30.39 -11.50
CA GLY A 234 -0.97 31.64 -10.85
C GLY A 234 -1.07 31.62 -9.33
N GLU A 235 -1.98 30.85 -8.75
CA GLU A 235 -2.15 30.72 -7.29
C GLU A 235 -1.01 29.89 -6.69
N LEU A 236 -0.45 28.95 -7.44
CA LEU A 236 0.71 28.13 -7.04
C LEU A 236 1.93 28.97 -6.66
N LYS A 237 2.16 30.11 -7.33
CA LYS A 237 3.31 30.97 -7.07
C LYS A 237 3.16 31.81 -5.79
N ALA A 238 1.94 32.05 -5.34
CA ALA A 238 1.65 32.84 -4.15
C ALA A 238 1.69 32.02 -2.85
N VAL A 239 1.61 30.70 -2.95
CA VAL A 239 1.49 29.79 -1.82
C VAL A 239 2.86 29.29 -1.34
N LYS A 240 3.18 29.52 -0.05
CA LYS A 240 4.41 29.03 0.59
C LYS A 240 4.10 27.80 1.42
N TYR A 241 3.99 26.63 0.78
CA TYR A 241 3.80 25.37 1.48
C TYR A 241 5.10 24.58 1.54
N GLU A 242 5.31 23.80 2.60
CA GLU A 242 6.39 22.82 2.67
C GLU A 242 6.09 21.65 1.77
N PHE A 243 4.90 21.06 1.88
CA PHE A 243 4.35 20.09 0.93
C PHE A 243 3.01 20.61 0.42
N SER A 244 2.78 20.51 -0.87
CA SER A 244 1.49 20.86 -1.44
C SER A 244 1.26 20.16 -2.76
N ARG A 245 0.03 19.72 -3.00
CA ARG A 245 -0.47 19.25 -4.31
C ARG A 245 -1.63 20.11 -4.78
N PHE A 246 -1.80 20.17 -6.08
CA PHE A 246 -2.87 20.93 -6.73
C PHE A 246 -3.72 20.05 -7.64
N GLU A 247 -3.27 18.84 -7.91
CA GLU A 247 -3.97 17.87 -8.73
C GLU A 247 -4.81 16.94 -7.84
N SER A 248 -5.97 16.55 -8.34
CA SER A 248 -6.82 15.58 -7.67
C SER A 248 -6.25 14.18 -7.78
N LEU A 249 -6.45 13.38 -6.73
CA LEU A 249 -6.04 11.99 -6.72
C LEU A 249 -7.08 11.11 -7.41
N MET A 250 -6.59 10.20 -8.24
CA MET A 250 -7.35 9.11 -8.84
C MET A 250 -6.79 7.78 -8.30
N LEU A 251 -7.52 7.17 -7.36
CA LEU A 251 -7.12 5.94 -6.66
C LEU A 251 -8.08 4.80 -7.03
N PRO A 252 -7.97 4.23 -8.24
CA PRO A 252 -8.90 3.21 -8.71
C PRO A 252 -8.61 1.85 -8.05
N ILE A 253 -9.68 1.16 -7.63
CA ILE A 253 -9.64 -0.25 -7.27
C ILE A 253 -9.87 -1.06 -8.53
N ILE A 254 -8.86 -1.83 -8.94
CA ILE A 254 -8.85 -2.68 -10.14
C ILE A 254 -9.43 -4.06 -9.82
N LYS A 255 -9.03 -4.66 -8.69
CA LYS A 255 -9.54 -5.91 -8.15
C LYS A 255 -9.88 -5.71 -6.68
N ASN A 256 -11.10 -6.00 -6.28
CA ASN A 256 -11.52 -5.91 -4.88
C ASN A 256 -11.12 -7.19 -4.09
N TRP A 257 -11.16 -7.12 -2.76
CA TRP A 257 -10.84 -8.20 -1.82
C TRP A 257 -11.55 -9.53 -2.15
N ASN A 258 -12.82 -9.46 -2.55
CA ASN A 258 -13.68 -10.61 -2.77
C ASN A 258 -13.70 -11.12 -4.24
N GLU A 259 -12.99 -10.46 -5.14
CA GLU A 259 -12.90 -10.85 -6.54
C GLU A 259 -11.73 -11.82 -6.75
N LYS A 260 -11.82 -12.66 -7.79
CA LYS A 260 -10.71 -13.47 -8.26
C LYS A 260 -10.00 -12.76 -9.42
N VAL A 261 -8.66 -12.80 -9.43
CA VAL A 261 -7.89 -12.07 -10.44
C VAL A 261 -8.13 -12.61 -11.86
N ASN A 262 -8.45 -13.89 -11.99
CA ASN A 262 -8.75 -14.53 -13.27
C ASN A 262 -10.18 -14.30 -13.75
N SER A 263 -11.02 -13.56 -13.00
CA SER A 263 -12.35 -13.21 -13.46
C SER A 263 -12.31 -12.32 -14.70
N ARG A 264 -13.36 -12.42 -15.52
CA ARG A 264 -13.47 -11.65 -16.76
C ARG A 264 -13.46 -10.14 -16.50
N GLU A 265 -14.10 -9.73 -15.41
CA GLU A 265 -14.23 -8.33 -15.00
C GLU A 265 -12.87 -7.74 -14.62
N VAL A 266 -12.10 -8.45 -13.78
CA VAL A 266 -10.77 -7.99 -13.35
C VAL A 266 -9.80 -7.96 -14.53
N ARG A 267 -9.79 -8.99 -15.37
CA ARG A 267 -8.95 -8.99 -16.60
C ARG A 267 -9.30 -7.82 -17.52
N SER A 268 -10.59 -7.52 -17.69
CA SER A 268 -11.04 -6.37 -18.49
C SER A 268 -10.55 -5.04 -17.93
N ARG A 269 -10.66 -4.85 -16.60
CA ARG A 269 -10.14 -3.64 -15.92
C ARG A 269 -8.63 -3.51 -16.09
N MET A 270 -7.88 -4.59 -15.87
CA MET A 270 -6.42 -4.61 -16.06
C MET A 270 -6.02 -4.29 -17.50
N GLY A 271 -6.71 -4.86 -18.48
CA GLY A 271 -6.48 -4.57 -19.90
C GLY A 271 -6.71 -3.12 -20.25
N CYS A 272 -7.75 -2.51 -19.69
CA CYS A 272 -8.02 -1.08 -19.86
C CYS A 272 -6.92 -0.22 -19.21
N VAL A 273 -6.50 -0.53 -17.98
CA VAL A 273 -5.41 0.18 -17.29
C VAL A 273 -4.11 0.07 -18.09
N GLY A 274 -3.81 -1.08 -18.64
CA GLY A 274 -2.59 -1.32 -19.41
C GLY A 274 -2.54 -0.59 -20.76
N TYR A 275 -3.66 -0.02 -21.24
CA TYR A 275 -3.69 0.55 -22.59
C TYR A 275 -4.55 1.80 -22.77
N THR A 276 -5.75 1.87 -22.21
CA THR A 276 -6.69 2.96 -22.47
C THR A 276 -6.76 4.00 -21.37
N PHE A 277 -6.60 3.57 -20.12
CA PHE A 277 -6.71 4.46 -18.96
C PHE A 277 -5.61 5.52 -18.97
N PRO A 278 -5.91 6.79 -18.65
CA PRO A 278 -4.90 7.82 -18.60
C PRO A 278 -3.88 7.58 -17.49
N LEU A 279 -2.61 7.67 -17.84
CA LEU A 279 -1.49 7.67 -16.92
C LEU A 279 -0.97 9.11 -16.85
N LEU A 280 -1.13 9.74 -15.67
CA LEU A 280 -0.79 11.15 -15.49
C LEU A 280 0.35 11.30 -14.46
N ASN A 281 0.24 12.26 -13.55
CA ASN A 281 1.24 12.49 -12.51
C ASN A 281 1.01 11.58 -11.31
N ASN A 282 1.98 11.53 -10.40
CA ASN A 282 1.92 10.70 -9.21
C ASN A 282 2.25 11.48 -7.94
N VAL A 283 1.35 11.40 -6.96
CA VAL A 283 1.50 11.91 -5.59
C VAL A 283 1.55 10.69 -4.67
N ASP A 284 2.71 10.03 -4.63
CA ASP A 284 2.87 8.71 -4.01
C ASP A 284 2.52 8.72 -2.51
N GLY A 285 3.11 9.64 -1.75
CA GLY A 285 2.96 9.67 -0.29
C GLY A 285 1.49 9.72 0.14
N GLU A 286 0.73 10.71 -0.34
CA GLU A 286 -0.68 10.85 0.00
C GLU A 286 -1.54 9.72 -0.57
N SER A 287 -1.21 9.25 -1.77
CA SER A 287 -1.92 8.13 -2.39
C SER A 287 -1.78 6.86 -1.56
N ILE A 288 -0.57 6.54 -1.09
CA ILE A 288 -0.30 5.38 -0.24
C ILE A 288 -0.99 5.52 1.10
N ALA A 289 -0.90 6.70 1.76
CA ALA A 289 -1.60 6.98 3.01
C ALA A 289 -3.12 6.81 2.86
N SER A 290 -3.68 7.33 1.75
CA SER A 290 -5.11 7.20 1.45
C SER A 290 -5.53 5.76 1.21
N LEU A 291 -4.73 5.01 0.46
CA LEU A 291 -5.00 3.60 0.15
C LEU A 291 -4.79 2.67 1.35
N ALA A 292 -3.98 3.06 2.33
CA ALA A 292 -3.82 2.33 3.59
C ALA A 292 -5.16 2.18 4.34
N SER A 293 -6.07 3.15 4.18
CA SER A 293 -7.41 3.08 4.76
C SER A 293 -8.26 1.89 4.29
N LEU A 294 -7.91 1.26 3.16
CA LEU A 294 -8.61 0.06 2.68
C LEU A 294 -8.31 -1.19 3.54
N PHE A 295 -7.36 -1.12 4.45
CA PHE A 295 -7.17 -2.14 5.48
C PHE A 295 -8.11 -1.97 6.68
N SER A 296 -8.84 -0.86 6.77
CA SER A 296 -9.84 -0.66 7.82
C SER A 296 -10.88 -1.78 7.79
N GLY A 297 -11.24 -2.29 8.95
CA GLY A 297 -12.14 -3.43 9.08
C GLY A 297 -11.55 -4.79 8.69
N ARG A 298 -10.27 -4.87 8.30
CA ARG A 298 -9.58 -6.15 8.07
C ARG A 298 -9.07 -6.73 9.38
N LEU A 299 -9.47 -7.97 9.65
CA LEU A 299 -9.16 -8.68 10.91
C LEU A 299 -7.93 -9.59 10.82
N GLU A 300 -7.24 -9.57 9.69
CA GLU A 300 -6.03 -10.36 9.49
C GLU A 300 -4.89 -9.82 10.37
N ASP A 301 -4.14 -10.75 10.97
CA ASP A 301 -3.02 -10.45 11.86
C ASP A 301 -1.84 -9.75 11.13
N ARG A 302 -1.79 -9.86 9.79
CA ARG A 302 -0.75 -9.26 8.95
C ARG A 302 -1.37 -8.52 7.79
N LYS A 303 -1.07 -7.26 7.69
CA LYS A 303 -1.51 -6.37 6.61
C LYS A 303 -0.29 -5.98 5.79
N ILE A 304 -0.26 -6.38 4.53
CA ILE A 304 0.91 -6.18 3.66
C ILE A 304 0.53 -5.26 2.52
N MET A 305 1.27 -4.17 2.35
CA MET A 305 1.13 -3.25 1.22
C MET A 305 2.33 -3.35 0.30
N LEU A 306 2.09 -3.71 -0.97
CA LEU A 306 3.09 -3.81 -2.02
C LEU A 306 2.92 -2.67 -3.01
N VAL A 307 3.88 -1.76 -3.08
CA VAL A 307 3.86 -0.63 -4.03
C VAL A 307 4.69 -0.99 -5.25
N LEU A 308 4.08 -1.02 -6.43
CA LEU A 308 4.74 -1.27 -7.71
C LEU A 308 4.92 0.06 -8.44
N SER A 309 6.16 0.57 -8.54
CA SER A 309 6.46 1.86 -9.15
C SER A 309 7.77 1.81 -9.94
N ASP A 310 7.94 2.71 -10.90
CA ASP A 310 9.16 2.85 -11.70
C ASP A 310 9.98 4.10 -11.33
N GLY A 311 9.56 4.90 -10.34
CA GLY A 311 10.23 6.15 -10.12
C GLY A 311 10.01 6.85 -8.80
N ALA A 312 10.27 8.14 -8.86
CA ALA A 312 10.03 9.09 -7.80
C ALA A 312 8.70 9.82 -8.02
N PRO A 313 8.06 10.32 -6.96
CA PRO A 313 6.82 11.10 -7.08
C PRO A 313 7.05 12.37 -7.90
N TRP A 314 6.12 12.67 -8.80
CA TRP A 314 6.14 13.87 -9.60
C TRP A 314 4.74 14.38 -9.94
N ALA A 315 4.43 15.57 -9.45
CA ALA A 315 3.15 16.24 -9.72
C ALA A 315 3.32 17.76 -9.66
N VAL A 316 2.25 18.49 -9.91
CA VAL A 316 2.24 19.94 -9.70
C VAL A 316 2.17 20.23 -8.20
N GLY A 317 3.28 20.75 -7.63
CA GLY A 317 3.41 21.01 -6.21
C GLY A 317 4.86 21.05 -5.74
N ARG A 318 5.11 20.68 -4.46
CA ARG A 318 6.43 20.72 -3.82
C ARG A 318 6.66 19.54 -2.90
N ASP A 319 7.95 19.22 -2.75
CA ASP A 319 8.51 18.34 -1.69
C ASP A 319 7.91 16.94 -1.63
N PHE A 320 7.47 16.40 -2.77
CA PHE A 320 6.88 15.06 -2.86
C PHE A 320 7.83 13.96 -2.37
N ASP A 321 9.13 14.08 -2.65
CA ASP A 321 10.15 13.11 -2.21
C ASP A 321 10.25 13.06 -0.67
N ALA A 322 10.31 14.23 -0.03
CA ALA A 322 10.39 14.31 1.43
C ALA A 322 9.10 13.81 2.08
N HIS A 323 7.96 14.18 1.50
CA HIS A 323 6.65 13.71 1.95
C HIS A 323 6.52 12.20 1.84
N LEU A 324 6.89 11.60 0.69
CA LEU A 324 6.85 10.14 0.51
C LEU A 324 7.71 9.41 1.54
N ARG A 325 8.96 9.88 1.78
CA ARG A 325 9.83 9.29 2.83
C ARG A 325 9.20 9.38 4.22
N SER A 326 8.58 10.51 4.54
CA SER A 326 7.90 10.70 5.82
C SER A 326 6.74 9.74 5.97
N VAL A 327 5.86 9.66 4.98
CA VAL A 327 4.70 8.76 4.99
C VAL A 327 5.13 7.29 5.04
N ALA A 328 6.08 6.87 4.22
CA ALA A 328 6.57 5.50 4.24
C ALA A 328 7.11 5.11 5.62
N LYS A 329 7.92 5.99 6.23
CA LYS A 329 8.44 5.79 7.59
C LYS A 329 7.33 5.74 8.64
N GLN A 330 6.31 6.59 8.53
CA GLN A 330 5.17 6.58 9.44
C GLN A 330 4.39 5.28 9.34
N ILE A 331 4.05 4.83 8.14
CA ILE A 331 3.38 3.54 7.92
C ILE A 331 4.21 2.41 8.54
N GLU A 332 5.52 2.35 8.28
CA GLU A 332 6.41 1.30 8.77
C GLU A 332 6.58 1.30 10.30
N THR A 333 6.46 2.46 10.95
CA THR A 333 6.78 2.60 12.40
C THR A 333 5.57 2.82 13.29
N GLN A 334 4.45 3.28 12.76
CA GLN A 334 3.27 3.69 13.53
C GLN A 334 2.02 2.86 13.21
N THR A 335 2.08 1.98 12.19
CA THR A 335 0.95 1.11 11.83
C THR A 335 1.36 -0.36 11.86
N ASP A 336 0.38 -1.25 11.81
CA ASP A 336 0.54 -2.70 11.68
C ASP A 336 0.70 -3.14 10.20
N ILE A 337 0.92 -2.19 9.29
CA ILE A 337 1.07 -2.45 7.86
C ILE A 337 2.54 -2.70 7.53
N ASP A 338 2.84 -3.87 7.00
CA ASP A 338 4.14 -4.18 6.42
C ASP A 338 4.24 -3.57 5.01
N LEU A 339 5.02 -2.51 4.87
CA LEU A 339 5.19 -1.80 3.60
C LEU A 339 6.40 -2.35 2.85
N MET A 340 6.22 -2.63 1.56
CA MET A 340 7.27 -3.07 0.64
C MET A 340 7.09 -2.42 -0.72
N ALA A 341 8.17 -2.00 -1.35
CA ALA A 341 8.15 -1.52 -2.73
C ALA A 341 8.75 -2.54 -3.71
N ILE A 342 8.19 -2.57 -4.90
CA ILE A 342 8.68 -3.36 -6.04
C ILE A 342 9.01 -2.37 -7.16
N GLY A 343 10.30 -2.19 -7.42
CA GLY A 343 10.78 -1.40 -8.53
C GLY A 343 10.58 -2.13 -9.85
N ILE A 344 9.84 -1.53 -10.76
CA ILE A 344 9.61 -2.08 -12.09
C ILE A 344 10.66 -1.53 -13.05
N MET A 345 11.62 -2.38 -13.42
CA MET A 345 12.77 -2.03 -14.28
C MET A 345 13.69 -0.93 -13.71
N THR A 346 13.56 -0.61 -12.43
CA THR A 346 14.31 0.44 -11.74
C THR A 346 14.52 0.11 -10.27
N ASP A 347 15.59 0.61 -9.69
CA ASP A 347 15.89 0.54 -8.25
C ASP A 347 15.48 1.81 -7.49
N ALA A 348 14.85 2.77 -8.17
CA ALA A 348 14.44 4.05 -7.58
C ALA A 348 13.65 3.94 -6.25
N PRO A 349 12.77 2.94 -6.03
CA PRO A 349 12.06 2.76 -4.76
C PRO A 349 12.99 2.55 -3.54
N GLU A 350 14.22 2.07 -3.71
CA GLU A 350 15.22 1.95 -2.64
C GLU A 350 15.42 3.26 -1.86
N ARG A 351 15.23 4.39 -2.52
CA ARG A 351 15.39 5.73 -1.93
C ARG A 351 14.32 6.10 -0.92
N PHE A 352 13.18 5.41 -0.93
CA PHE A 352 11.99 5.78 -0.18
C PHE A 352 11.50 4.70 0.79
N TYR A 353 11.75 3.42 0.50
CA TYR A 353 11.18 2.29 1.22
C TYR A 353 12.27 1.42 1.84
N SER A 354 12.08 1.05 3.10
CA SER A 354 13.04 0.20 3.83
C SER A 354 13.08 -1.23 3.29
N ASN A 355 11.93 -1.74 2.82
CA ASN A 355 11.86 -3.05 2.17
C ASN A 355 11.56 -2.82 0.68
N HIS A 356 12.46 -3.31 -0.18
CA HIS A 356 12.28 -3.16 -1.62
C HIS A 356 12.82 -4.37 -2.39
N ALA A 357 12.31 -4.57 -3.60
CA ALA A 357 12.78 -5.56 -4.55
C ALA A 357 12.75 -4.99 -5.97
N LEU A 358 13.62 -5.50 -6.85
CA LEU A 358 13.65 -5.13 -8.26
C LEU A 358 13.04 -6.23 -9.11
N VAL A 359 12.16 -5.85 -10.04
CA VAL A 359 11.55 -6.72 -11.04
C VAL A 359 11.84 -6.19 -12.44
N THR A 360 12.60 -6.97 -13.21
CA THR A 360 12.92 -6.68 -14.62
C THR A 360 12.13 -7.54 -15.61
N SER A 361 11.52 -8.62 -15.12
CA SER A 361 10.64 -9.50 -15.86
C SER A 361 9.72 -10.26 -14.88
N VAL A 362 8.61 -10.80 -15.35
CA VAL A 362 7.72 -11.61 -14.48
C VAL A 362 8.44 -12.87 -13.96
N ASP A 363 9.38 -13.41 -14.70
CA ASP A 363 10.19 -14.54 -14.26
C ASP A 363 11.06 -14.21 -13.03
N SER A 364 11.51 -12.96 -12.91
CA SER A 364 12.30 -12.49 -11.76
C SER A 364 11.48 -12.34 -10.47
N LEU A 365 10.13 -12.31 -10.55
CA LEU A 365 9.25 -12.30 -9.37
C LEU A 365 9.52 -13.49 -8.44
N GLY A 366 9.79 -14.66 -9.01
CA GLY A 366 9.97 -15.90 -8.25
C GLY A 366 11.13 -15.85 -7.26
N SER A 367 12.22 -15.17 -7.59
CA SER A 367 13.41 -15.13 -6.75
C SER A 367 13.47 -13.94 -5.79
N SER A 368 13.07 -12.77 -6.25
CA SER A 368 13.22 -11.52 -5.48
C SER A 368 12.02 -11.23 -4.59
N VAL A 369 10.81 -11.26 -5.17
CA VAL A 369 9.59 -10.89 -4.44
C VAL A 369 9.15 -12.00 -3.49
N VAL A 370 9.29 -13.28 -3.88
CA VAL A 370 8.94 -14.42 -3.01
C VAL A 370 9.75 -14.39 -1.73
N THR A 371 11.06 -14.17 -1.84
CA THR A 371 11.94 -14.16 -0.67
C THR A 371 11.52 -13.06 0.31
N GLU A 372 11.27 -11.84 -0.19
CA GLU A 372 10.87 -10.73 0.65
C GLU A 372 9.44 -10.87 1.19
N LEU A 373 8.48 -11.27 0.35
CA LEU A 373 7.11 -11.56 0.81
C LEU A 373 7.09 -12.66 1.86
N SER A 374 7.82 -13.75 1.63
CA SER A 374 7.92 -14.83 2.61
C SER A 374 8.54 -14.33 3.91
N ARG A 375 9.57 -13.49 3.85
CA ARG A 375 10.20 -12.89 5.02
C ARG A 375 9.22 -12.01 5.81
N ILE A 376 8.41 -11.23 5.11
CA ILE A 376 7.41 -10.35 5.72
C ILE A 376 6.26 -11.18 6.31
N ILE A 377 5.70 -12.12 5.57
CA ILE A 377 4.61 -12.98 6.03
C ILE A 377 5.04 -13.84 7.23
N LEU A 378 6.33 -14.17 7.32
CA LEU A 378 6.88 -15.04 8.37
C LEU A 378 7.43 -14.29 9.61
N LYS A 379 7.54 -12.96 9.56
CA LYS A 379 7.87 -12.16 10.74
C LYS A 379 6.72 -12.21 11.75
#